data_0680d05db32cebb94af489c19cca13b9
#
_entry.id   0680d05db32cebb94af489c19cca13b9
#
_cell.length_a   1.000
_cell.length_b   1.000
_cell.length_c   1.000
_cell.angle_alpha   90.00
_cell.angle_beta   90.00
_cell.angle_gamma   90.00
#
_symmetry.space_group_name_H-M   'P 1'
#
loop_
_entity.id
_entity.type
_entity.pdbx_description
1 polymer ?
#
loop_
_entity_poly.entity_id
_entity_poly.type
_entity_poly.pdbx_seq_one_letter_code
_entity_poly.pdbx_strand_id
1 'polypeptide(L)'
;MSTKWNGEPCPSCRNGILNHGVKKTVFDYRGKSFEYEQLGAWCRQCPEGVLTGDETTATEPLLDAFVTQVHEEETKELARIRKKLKLTQQQATNLTGGGHNAFSRYERGDARPLPAVMNLFRLLDHHPELLKEL
;
A
#
# COMPACT_ATOMS: atom_id res chain seq x y z
N MET A 1 -3.39 -9.39 -27.38
CA MET A 1 -3.19 -9.96 -26.04
C MET A 1 -3.18 -11.48 -26.10
N SER A 2 -2.36 -12.09 -25.27
CA SER A 2 -2.21 -13.55 -25.30
C SER A 2 -3.35 -14.23 -24.56
N THR A 3 -3.99 -15.22 -25.23
CA THR A 3 -5.00 -16.08 -24.61
C THR A 3 -4.45 -17.47 -24.35
N LYS A 4 -3.13 -17.58 -24.26
CA LYS A 4 -2.40 -18.85 -24.14
C LYS A 4 -2.94 -19.74 -23.02
N TRP A 5 -3.31 -19.16 -21.91
CA TRP A 5 -3.74 -19.90 -20.74
C TRP A 5 -5.25 -20.21 -20.71
N ASN A 6 -6.00 -19.68 -21.67
CA ASN A 6 -7.44 -19.93 -21.72
C ASN A 6 -7.72 -21.41 -21.97
N GLY A 7 -8.54 -22.02 -21.14
CA GLY A 7 -8.89 -23.42 -21.24
C GLY A 7 -7.90 -24.39 -20.63
N GLU A 8 -6.77 -23.88 -20.10
CA GLU A 8 -5.76 -24.72 -19.47
C GLU A 8 -6.12 -25.04 -18.01
N PRO A 9 -5.63 -26.16 -17.48
CA PRO A 9 -5.84 -26.47 -16.05
C PRO A 9 -5.20 -25.43 -15.15
N CYS A 10 -5.86 -25.09 -14.05
CA CYS A 10 -5.32 -24.15 -13.08
C CYS A 10 -4.06 -24.72 -12.42
N PRO A 11 -2.90 -24.04 -12.52
CA PRO A 11 -1.67 -24.54 -11.91
C PRO A 11 -1.67 -24.46 -10.38
N SER A 12 -2.57 -23.66 -9.80
CA SER A 12 -2.67 -23.49 -8.36
C SER A 12 -3.47 -24.60 -7.68
N CYS A 13 -4.74 -24.78 -8.07
CA CYS A 13 -5.60 -25.79 -7.43
C CYS A 13 -5.66 -27.11 -8.22
N ARG A 14 -5.29 -27.13 -9.49
CA ARG A 14 -5.27 -28.28 -10.39
C ARG A 14 -6.65 -28.90 -10.67
N ASN A 15 -7.71 -28.37 -10.08
CA ASN A 15 -9.07 -28.87 -10.28
C ASN A 15 -9.89 -28.03 -11.23
N GLY A 16 -9.57 -26.75 -11.33
CA GLY A 16 -10.30 -25.82 -12.16
C GLY A 16 -9.67 -25.60 -13.52
N ILE A 17 -10.42 -24.96 -14.39
CA ILE A 17 -9.99 -24.56 -15.73
C ILE A 17 -9.91 -23.04 -15.78
N LEU A 18 -8.86 -22.53 -16.37
CA LEU A 18 -8.65 -21.09 -16.52
C LEU A 18 -9.53 -20.52 -17.63
N ASN A 19 -10.11 -19.37 -17.38
CA ASN A 19 -10.92 -18.65 -18.36
C ASN A 19 -10.37 -17.24 -18.50
N HIS A 20 -10.02 -16.86 -19.73
CA HIS A 20 -9.50 -15.54 -20.02
C HIS A 20 -10.60 -14.50 -19.92
N GLY A 21 -10.35 -13.44 -19.17
CA GLY A 21 -11.33 -12.37 -18.98
C GLY A 21 -10.89 -11.41 -17.89
N VAL A 22 -11.77 -10.46 -17.59
CA VAL A 22 -11.53 -9.43 -16.58
C VAL A 22 -12.11 -9.86 -15.25
N LYS A 23 -11.31 -9.66 -14.18
CA LYS A 23 -11.76 -9.93 -12.80
C LYS A 23 -11.51 -8.69 -11.95
N LYS A 24 -12.51 -8.34 -11.14
CA LYS A 24 -12.32 -7.31 -10.11
C LYS A 24 -11.33 -7.81 -9.07
N THR A 25 -10.28 -7.02 -8.85
CA THR A 25 -9.16 -7.40 -7.98
C THR A 25 -8.94 -6.28 -6.98
N VAL A 26 -8.53 -6.65 -5.78
CA VAL A 26 -8.25 -5.68 -4.71
C VAL A 26 -6.76 -5.68 -4.43
N PHE A 27 -6.16 -4.50 -4.39
CA PHE A 27 -4.79 -4.31 -3.99
C PHE A 27 -4.77 -3.59 -2.63
N ASP A 28 -4.20 -4.26 -1.64
CA ASP A 28 -4.07 -3.70 -0.28
C ASP A 28 -2.67 -3.17 -0.08
N TYR A 29 -2.57 -1.94 0.39
CA TYR A 29 -1.29 -1.31 0.63
C TYR A 29 -1.37 -0.38 1.84
N ARG A 30 -0.58 -0.69 2.86
CA ARG A 30 -0.46 0.11 4.10
C ARG A 30 -1.81 0.42 4.73
N GLY A 31 -2.68 -0.60 4.79
CA GLY A 31 -3.99 -0.51 5.40
C GLY A 31 -5.07 0.13 4.54
N LYS A 32 -4.75 0.44 3.30
CA LYS A 32 -5.71 0.99 2.34
C LYS A 32 -5.90 0.03 1.17
N SER A 33 -7.10 0.01 0.61
CA SER A 33 -7.47 -0.91 -0.46
C SER A 33 -7.82 -0.14 -1.73
N PHE A 34 -7.43 -0.71 -2.86
CA PHE A 34 -7.73 -0.19 -4.19
C PHE A 34 -8.34 -1.29 -5.04
N GLU A 35 -9.55 -1.05 -5.54
CA GLU A 35 -10.23 -1.99 -6.41
C GLU A 35 -10.00 -1.63 -7.86
N TYR A 36 -9.63 -2.62 -8.68
CA TYR A 36 -9.36 -2.42 -10.10
C TYR A 36 -9.72 -3.67 -10.89
N GLU A 37 -9.80 -3.52 -12.19
CA GLU A 37 -10.10 -4.63 -13.10
C GLU A 37 -8.80 -5.18 -13.71
N GLN A 38 -8.59 -6.49 -13.57
CA GLN A 38 -7.39 -7.16 -14.05
C GLN A 38 -7.76 -8.19 -15.12
N LEU A 39 -7.23 -7.99 -16.32
CA LEU A 39 -7.33 -8.96 -17.38
C LEU A 39 -6.32 -10.09 -17.13
N GLY A 40 -6.78 -11.32 -17.25
CA GLY A 40 -5.95 -12.50 -17.04
C GLY A 40 -6.72 -13.78 -17.34
N ALA A 41 -6.09 -14.92 -17.08
CA ALA A 41 -6.74 -16.22 -17.16
C ALA A 41 -7.07 -16.68 -15.74
N TRP A 42 -8.36 -16.68 -15.41
CA TRP A 42 -8.82 -16.86 -14.03
C TRP A 42 -9.48 -18.21 -13.83
N CYS A 43 -9.17 -18.84 -12.70
CA CYS A 43 -9.77 -20.11 -12.30
C CYS A 43 -11.17 -19.87 -11.71
N ARG A 44 -12.10 -20.78 -12.01
CA ARG A 44 -13.45 -20.74 -11.45
C ARG A 44 -13.56 -21.47 -10.11
N GLN A 45 -12.59 -22.35 -9.82
CA GLN A 45 -12.62 -23.19 -8.60
C GLN A 45 -11.87 -22.54 -7.43
N CYS A 46 -10.84 -21.74 -7.73
CA CYS A 46 -10.06 -21.02 -6.72
C CYS A 46 -9.90 -19.56 -7.13
N PRO A 47 -9.47 -18.66 -6.23
CA PRO A 47 -9.35 -17.24 -6.55
C PRO A 47 -8.13 -16.89 -7.41
N GLU A 48 -7.29 -17.85 -7.73
CA GLU A 48 -6.04 -17.61 -8.43
C GLU A 48 -6.20 -17.55 -9.95
N GLY A 49 -5.18 -17.02 -10.61
CA GLY A 49 -5.13 -16.94 -12.06
C GLY A 49 -3.71 -16.81 -12.55
N VAL A 50 -3.57 -16.77 -13.87
CA VAL A 50 -2.27 -16.58 -14.54
C VAL A 50 -2.33 -15.28 -15.35
N LEU A 51 -1.35 -14.43 -15.13
CA LEU A 51 -1.23 -13.16 -15.85
C LEU A 51 0.01 -13.19 -16.72
N THR A 52 -0.12 -12.66 -17.94
CA THR A 52 1.04 -12.46 -18.83
C THR A 52 1.73 -11.14 -18.47
N GLY A 53 2.94 -10.93 -18.98
CA GLY A 53 3.67 -9.68 -18.79
C GLY A 53 2.90 -8.47 -19.32
N ASP A 54 2.23 -8.60 -20.46
CA ASP A 54 1.44 -7.51 -21.04
C ASP A 54 0.24 -7.16 -20.16
N GLU A 55 -0.38 -8.16 -19.55
CA GLU A 55 -1.54 -7.95 -18.68
C GLU A 55 -1.16 -7.26 -17.37
N THR A 56 -0.01 -7.61 -16.80
CA THR A 56 0.49 -6.91 -15.60
C THR A 56 0.94 -5.49 -15.94
N THR A 57 1.64 -5.31 -17.06
CA THR A 57 2.11 -3.98 -17.49
C THR A 57 0.95 -3.02 -17.70
N ALA A 58 -0.19 -3.50 -18.18
CA ALA A 58 -1.36 -2.66 -18.44
C ALA A 58 -1.95 -2.05 -17.14
N THR A 59 -1.83 -2.73 -16.00
CA THR A 59 -2.38 -2.25 -14.72
C THR A 59 -1.34 -1.60 -13.80
N GLU A 60 -0.05 -1.75 -14.06
CA GLU A 60 1.01 -1.13 -13.26
C GLU A 60 0.80 0.36 -13.01
N PRO A 61 0.46 1.20 -14.02
CA PRO A 61 0.27 2.62 -13.75
C PRO A 61 -0.84 2.91 -12.75
N LEU A 62 -1.89 2.10 -12.71
CA LEU A 62 -2.98 2.26 -11.75
C LEU A 62 -2.50 2.00 -10.32
N LEU A 63 -1.73 0.94 -10.14
CA LEU A 63 -1.19 0.57 -8.84
C LEU A 63 -0.14 1.58 -8.38
N ASP A 64 0.73 2.03 -9.27
CA ASP A 64 1.74 3.04 -8.97
C ASP A 64 1.10 4.36 -8.54
N ALA A 65 0.04 4.77 -9.23
CA ALA A 65 -0.70 5.98 -8.87
C ALA A 65 -1.33 5.87 -7.48
N PHE A 66 -1.88 4.69 -7.16
CA PHE A 66 -2.45 4.44 -5.84
C PHE A 66 -1.38 4.47 -4.74
N VAL A 67 -0.25 3.82 -4.95
CA VAL A 67 0.87 3.81 -4.00
C VAL A 67 1.37 5.24 -3.75
N THR A 68 1.53 6.02 -4.82
CA THR A 68 1.95 7.43 -4.72
C THR A 68 0.95 8.23 -3.89
N GLN A 69 -0.33 8.05 -4.14
CA GLN A 69 -1.39 8.74 -3.40
C GLN A 69 -1.33 8.40 -1.91
N VAL A 70 -1.15 7.12 -1.56
CA VAL A 70 -1.04 6.68 -0.17
C VAL A 70 0.14 7.38 0.52
N HIS A 71 1.29 7.46 -0.15
CA HIS A 71 2.48 8.11 0.42
C HIS A 71 2.29 9.61 0.60
N GLU A 72 1.68 10.28 -0.36
CA GLU A 72 1.39 11.71 -0.24
C GLU A 72 0.45 11.99 0.93
N GLU A 73 -0.58 11.18 1.10
CA GLU A 73 -1.52 11.30 2.21
C GLU A 73 -0.83 11.08 3.55
N GLU A 74 0.04 10.06 3.65
CA GLU A 74 0.79 9.78 4.87
C GLU A 74 1.75 10.90 5.22
N THR A 75 2.43 11.45 4.23
CA THR A 75 3.34 12.60 4.41
C THR A 75 2.61 13.77 5.04
N LYS A 76 1.44 14.12 4.50
CA LYS A 76 0.63 15.23 5.00
C LYS A 76 0.06 14.92 6.39
N GLU A 77 -0.41 13.72 6.60
CA GLU A 77 -0.97 13.28 7.87
C GLU A 77 0.06 13.36 8.98
N LEU A 78 1.25 12.84 8.73
CA LEU A 78 2.32 12.80 9.72
C LEU A 78 2.74 14.22 10.12
N ALA A 79 2.91 15.12 9.16
CA ALA A 79 3.25 16.51 9.42
C ALA A 79 2.15 17.22 10.23
N ARG A 80 0.90 16.98 9.87
CA ARG A 80 -0.25 17.56 10.59
C ARG A 80 -0.28 17.12 12.05
N ILE A 81 -0.10 15.84 12.29
CA ILE A 81 -0.13 15.28 13.66
C ILE A 81 1.04 15.82 14.48
N ARG A 82 2.24 15.84 13.89
CA ARG A 82 3.42 16.39 14.57
C ARG A 82 3.17 17.84 15.02
N LYS A 83 2.63 18.66 14.15
CA LYS A 83 2.32 20.07 14.48
C LYS A 83 1.25 20.19 15.54
N LYS A 84 0.22 19.35 15.47
CA LYS A 84 -0.83 19.29 16.49
C LYS A 84 -0.25 18.98 17.87
N LEU A 85 0.71 18.05 17.93
CA LEU A 85 1.38 17.67 19.17
C LEU A 85 2.42 18.68 19.61
N LYS A 86 2.66 19.73 18.83
CA LYS A 86 3.65 20.79 19.10
C LYS A 86 5.08 20.25 19.21
N LEU A 87 5.37 19.20 18.45
CA LEU A 87 6.71 18.62 18.36
C LEU A 87 7.48 19.26 17.22
N THR A 88 8.77 19.51 17.43
CA THR A 88 9.67 19.83 16.32
C THR A 88 9.97 18.54 15.55
N GLN A 89 10.49 18.66 14.34
CA GLN A 89 10.93 17.49 13.57
C GLN A 89 11.99 16.70 14.34
N GLN A 90 12.90 17.39 15.02
CA GLN A 90 13.95 16.74 15.80
C GLN A 90 13.37 15.98 16.99
N GLN A 91 12.42 16.58 17.71
CA GLN A 91 11.75 15.92 18.83
C GLN A 91 11.01 14.67 18.39
N ALA A 92 10.29 14.75 17.26
CA ALA A 92 9.58 13.61 16.70
C ALA A 92 10.56 12.50 16.26
N THR A 93 11.68 12.87 15.67
CA THR A 93 12.74 11.91 15.29
C THR A 93 13.32 11.22 16.51
N ASN A 94 13.59 11.97 17.59
CA ASN A 94 14.11 11.40 18.83
C ASN A 94 13.11 10.42 19.45
N LEU A 95 11.83 10.72 19.34
CA LEU A 95 10.76 9.88 19.90
C LEU A 95 10.65 8.54 19.18
N THR A 96 10.79 8.53 17.86
CA THR A 96 10.51 7.35 17.04
C THR A 96 11.77 6.65 16.52
N GLY A 97 12.90 7.32 16.50
CA GLY A 97 14.12 6.82 15.86
C GLY A 97 14.06 7.05 14.36
N GLY A 98 14.75 6.20 13.60
CA GLY A 98 14.75 6.29 12.12
C GLY A 98 15.96 7.01 11.56
N GLY A 99 16.90 7.40 12.39
CA GLY A 99 18.16 8.00 11.97
C GLY A 99 18.12 9.51 11.83
N HIS A 100 19.22 10.07 11.36
CA HIS A 100 19.42 11.51 11.27
C HIS A 100 18.36 12.18 10.39
N ASN A 101 17.70 13.22 10.91
CA ASN A 101 16.69 14.00 10.19
C ASN A 101 15.53 13.18 9.62
N ALA A 102 15.13 12.07 10.30
CA ALA A 102 14.10 11.18 9.80
C ALA A 102 12.79 11.91 9.47
N PHE A 103 12.26 12.71 10.39
CA PHE A 103 11.00 13.41 10.15
C PHE A 103 11.10 14.46 9.03
N SER A 104 12.23 15.13 8.91
CA SER A 104 12.44 16.04 7.77
C SER A 104 12.36 15.27 6.45
N ARG A 105 12.96 14.09 6.38
CA ARG A 105 12.91 13.26 5.18
C ARG A 105 11.50 12.72 4.92
N TYR A 106 10.77 12.31 5.96
CA TYR A 106 9.39 11.84 5.82
C TYR A 106 8.50 12.95 5.27
N GLU A 107 8.60 14.15 5.83
CA GLU A 107 7.73 15.27 5.45
C GLU A 107 8.02 15.83 4.07
N ARG A 108 9.25 15.64 3.56
CA ARG A 108 9.61 15.99 2.18
C ARG A 108 9.26 14.90 1.17
N GLY A 109 8.90 13.70 1.65
CA GLY A 109 8.65 12.57 0.77
C GLY A 109 9.91 11.84 0.33
N ASP A 110 11.07 12.14 0.93
CA ASP A 110 12.35 11.50 0.59
C ASP A 110 12.52 10.13 1.24
N ALA A 111 11.76 9.84 2.27
CA ALA A 111 11.76 8.56 2.96
C ALA A 111 10.33 8.26 3.42
N ARG A 112 10.05 6.98 3.62
CA ARG A 112 8.72 6.53 4.04
C ARG A 112 8.78 6.06 5.48
N PRO A 113 7.90 6.57 6.35
CA PRO A 113 7.87 6.11 7.74
C PRO A 113 7.42 4.65 7.80
N LEU A 114 7.98 3.91 8.75
CA LEU A 114 7.52 2.55 9.02
C LEU A 114 6.05 2.59 9.47
N PRO A 115 5.28 1.52 9.21
CA PRO A 115 3.91 1.45 9.72
C PRO A 115 3.79 1.70 11.22
N ALA A 116 4.77 1.26 12.01
CA ALA A 116 4.78 1.50 13.46
C ALA A 116 4.82 2.99 13.81
N VAL A 117 5.58 3.78 13.05
CA VAL A 117 5.65 5.24 13.25
C VAL A 117 4.29 5.87 12.95
N MET A 118 3.68 5.50 11.82
CA MET A 118 2.35 6.00 11.47
C MET A 118 1.31 5.61 12.51
N ASN A 119 1.34 4.37 12.97
CA ASN A 119 0.39 3.87 13.97
C ASN A 119 0.54 4.62 15.29
N LEU A 120 1.78 4.85 15.73
CA LEU A 120 2.04 5.62 16.96
C LEU A 120 1.47 7.04 16.84
N PHE A 121 1.74 7.72 15.74
CA PHE A 121 1.26 9.09 15.55
C PHE A 121 -0.26 9.15 15.42
N ARG A 122 -0.89 8.17 14.78
CA ARG A 122 -2.35 8.09 14.72
C ARG A 122 -2.97 7.88 16.10
N LEU A 123 -2.34 7.05 16.95
CA LEU A 123 -2.78 6.89 18.33
C LEU A 123 -2.65 8.20 19.11
N LEU A 124 -1.54 8.91 18.96
CA LEU A 124 -1.32 10.20 19.61
C LEU A 124 -2.26 11.30 19.08
N ASP A 125 -2.69 11.19 17.82
CA ASP A 125 -3.68 12.10 17.25
C ASP A 125 -5.02 11.99 17.99
N HIS A 126 -5.42 10.76 18.29
CA HIS A 126 -6.66 10.48 19.04
C HIS A 126 -6.50 10.65 20.55
N HIS A 127 -5.29 10.45 21.07
CA HIS A 127 -4.99 10.48 22.50
C HIS A 127 -3.73 11.30 22.75
N PRO A 128 -3.76 12.62 22.49
CA PRO A 128 -2.57 13.45 22.60
C PRO A 128 -2.00 13.51 24.02
N GLU A 129 -2.84 13.28 25.05
CA GLU A 129 -2.41 13.24 26.44
C GLU A 129 -1.41 12.12 26.73
N LEU A 130 -1.37 11.08 25.89
CA LEU A 130 -0.44 9.97 26.08
C LEU A 130 1.00 10.32 25.69
N LEU A 131 1.21 11.45 25.03
CA LEU A 131 2.57 11.88 24.67
C LEU A 131 3.47 11.99 25.90
N LYS A 132 2.93 12.38 27.03
CA LYS A 132 3.67 12.50 28.31
C LYS A 132 4.19 11.15 28.84
N GLU A 133 3.65 10.04 28.34
CA GLU A 133 4.09 8.71 28.75
C GLU A 133 5.37 8.26 28.01
N LEU A 134 5.78 8.99 27.01
CA LEU A 134 6.89 8.62 26.14
C LEU A 134 8.19 9.34 26.47
#